data_18aa1fd4b91140d422122e1bc3c3e9f0
#
_entry.id   18aa1fd4b91140d422122e1bc3c3e9f0
#
_cell.length_a   1.000
_cell.length_b   1.000
_cell.length_c   1.000
_cell.angle_alpha   90.00
_cell.angle_beta   90.00
_cell.angle_gamma   90.00
#
_symmetry.space_group_name_H-M   'P 1'
#
loop_
_entity.id
_entity.type
_entity.pdbx_description
1 polymer ?
#
loop_
_entity_poly.entity_id
_entity_poly.type
_entity_poly.pdbx_seq_one_letter_code
_entity_poly.pdbx_strand_id
1 'polypeptide(L)'
;MNKAIVVIGGGAGGMMAAICAARKGAHVTLLDPNERLGKKVNITGKGRCNVTNDSTCEELLAHVPQNPRFLYSVFSRFDGHDAIDFFEGLGVPLKVERGKRVFPVSDRSFDITAALERELKRLHVKLVRDRALGISVEDGHVAAVKGEKGDYTASAVILATGGLSYPATGSTGDGFRMAEALGHTVTPLRGSLVPLEARECAVLQGLSLRNVALTVYENNKKIHSDFGEMLFTHFGVSGPLILSASAHMRHFDKKQYRLEIDLKPALDEQMLDKRLLSDFEKHANSDYCNVLGALLPQKMIDEFIDRSGIPPHEKVHDITRAQRETIRTLLKRWTVNVSAPMPVENAIITSR
;
A
#
# COMPACT_ATOMS: atom_id res chain seq x y z
N MET A 1 27.68 32.35 0.90
CA MET A 1 28.42 31.07 0.65
C MET A 1 27.40 30.04 0.12
N ASN A 2 27.67 29.46 -1.03
CA ASN A 2 26.86 28.38 -1.55
C ASN A 2 26.94 27.16 -0.60
N LYS A 3 25.79 26.73 -0.07
CA LYS A 3 25.73 25.58 0.86
C LYS A 3 26.03 24.28 0.11
N ALA A 4 27.00 23.50 0.59
CA ALA A 4 27.24 22.14 0.13
C ALA A 4 26.21 21.20 0.82
N ILE A 5 25.34 20.56 0.07
CA ILE A 5 24.31 19.65 0.59
C ILE A 5 24.55 18.24 0.04
N VAL A 6 24.60 17.26 0.93
CA VAL A 6 24.60 15.85 0.53
C VAL A 6 23.23 15.25 0.78
N VAL A 7 22.64 14.66 -0.25
CA VAL A 7 21.41 13.88 -0.18
C VAL A 7 21.75 12.40 -0.20
N ILE A 8 21.33 11.66 0.81
CA ILE A 8 21.56 10.22 0.92
C ILE A 8 20.30 9.47 0.52
N GLY A 9 20.35 8.74 -0.60
CA GLY A 9 19.29 7.97 -1.18
C GLY A 9 18.69 8.60 -2.43
N GLY A 10 18.76 7.88 -3.55
CA GLY A 10 18.26 8.29 -4.88
C GLY A 10 16.86 7.78 -5.19
N GLY A 11 16.00 7.61 -4.18
CA GLY A 11 14.58 7.35 -4.34
C GLY A 11 13.80 8.61 -4.72
N ALA A 12 12.46 8.52 -4.80
CA ALA A 12 11.59 9.66 -5.14
C ALA A 12 11.85 10.88 -4.25
N GLY A 13 11.89 10.67 -2.93
CA GLY A 13 12.13 11.75 -1.96
C GLY A 13 13.49 12.40 -2.11
N GLY A 14 14.54 11.58 -2.32
CA GLY A 14 15.91 12.11 -2.46
C GLY A 14 16.15 12.85 -3.77
N MET A 15 15.64 12.34 -4.89
CA MET A 15 15.72 13.04 -6.17
C MET A 15 14.98 14.37 -6.11
N MET A 16 13.76 14.39 -5.53
CA MET A 16 13.00 15.63 -5.37
C MET A 16 13.67 16.62 -4.43
N ALA A 17 14.23 16.15 -3.29
CA ALA A 17 14.98 17.00 -2.36
C ALA A 17 16.22 17.61 -3.01
N ALA A 18 16.96 16.83 -3.80
CA ALA A 18 18.11 17.30 -4.54
C ALA A 18 17.75 18.36 -5.59
N ILE A 19 16.67 18.14 -6.34
CA ILE A 19 16.15 19.13 -7.31
C ILE A 19 15.76 20.42 -6.60
N CYS A 20 15.01 20.35 -5.49
CA CYS A 20 14.57 21.51 -4.73
C CYS A 20 15.76 22.30 -4.15
N ALA A 21 16.77 21.62 -3.61
CA ALA A 21 17.96 22.25 -3.07
C ALA A 21 18.80 22.93 -4.17
N ALA A 22 19.00 22.25 -5.30
CA ALA A 22 19.76 22.79 -6.42
C ALA A 22 19.06 23.99 -7.09
N ARG A 23 17.71 23.97 -7.23
CA ARG A 23 16.94 25.12 -7.70
C ARG A 23 17.06 26.36 -6.80
N LYS A 24 17.40 26.15 -5.52
CA LYS A 24 17.69 27.24 -4.55
C LYS A 24 19.17 27.65 -4.53
N GLY A 25 19.98 27.18 -5.47
CA GLY A 25 21.37 27.53 -5.62
C GLY A 25 22.35 26.78 -4.71
N ALA A 26 21.96 25.66 -4.10
CA ALA A 26 22.88 24.82 -3.35
C ALA A 26 23.75 23.95 -4.29
N HIS A 27 25.01 23.68 -3.88
CA HIS A 27 25.80 22.63 -4.48
C HIS A 27 25.39 21.27 -3.91
N VAL A 28 24.75 20.45 -4.72
CA VAL A 28 24.15 19.20 -4.27
C VAL A 28 24.93 17.99 -4.78
N THR A 29 25.27 17.09 -3.86
CA THR A 29 25.73 15.73 -4.17
C THR A 29 24.67 14.75 -3.72
N LEU A 30 24.22 13.86 -4.62
CA LEU A 30 23.25 12.79 -4.32
C LEU A 30 24.00 11.46 -4.34
N LEU A 31 23.97 10.75 -3.20
CA LEU A 31 24.56 9.43 -3.02
C LEU A 31 23.50 8.34 -3.08
N ASP A 32 23.71 7.32 -3.90
CA ASP A 32 22.91 6.10 -3.92
C ASP A 32 23.77 4.89 -4.29
N PRO A 33 23.68 3.76 -3.58
CA PRO A 33 24.48 2.57 -3.89
C PRO A 33 23.98 1.84 -5.14
N ASN A 34 22.74 2.06 -5.55
CA ASN A 34 22.16 1.38 -6.72
C ASN A 34 22.76 1.92 -8.02
N GLU A 35 22.77 1.07 -9.03
CA GLU A 35 23.19 1.44 -10.38
C GLU A 35 22.23 2.45 -11.03
N ARG A 36 20.95 2.38 -10.70
CA ARG A 36 19.89 3.26 -11.22
C ARG A 36 19.13 3.88 -10.08
N LEU A 37 18.84 5.17 -10.20
CA LEU A 37 17.99 5.88 -9.26
C LEU A 37 16.53 5.43 -9.37
N GLY A 38 15.73 5.69 -8.34
CA GLY A 38 14.30 5.45 -8.37
C GLY A 38 13.88 3.98 -8.44
N LYS A 39 14.74 3.03 -8.02
CA LYS A 39 14.48 1.60 -8.14
C LYS A 39 13.12 1.16 -7.58
N LYS A 40 12.71 1.71 -6.43
CA LYS A 40 11.37 1.46 -5.86
C LYS A 40 10.27 2.12 -6.68
N VAL A 41 10.47 3.33 -7.19
CA VAL A 41 9.50 4.02 -8.06
C VAL A 41 9.15 3.15 -9.27
N ASN A 42 10.16 2.51 -9.87
CA ASN A 42 10.01 1.70 -11.07
C ASN A 42 9.18 0.42 -10.87
N ILE A 43 8.99 -0.07 -9.66
CA ILE A 43 8.13 -1.23 -9.37
C ILE A 43 6.73 -0.85 -8.88
N THR A 44 6.47 0.42 -8.57
CA THR A 44 5.15 0.87 -8.11
C THR A 44 4.11 0.80 -9.22
N GLY A 45 2.83 0.68 -8.84
CA GLY A 45 1.74 0.62 -9.81
C GLY A 45 1.88 -0.52 -10.84
N LYS A 46 2.49 -1.65 -10.47
CA LYS A 46 2.80 -2.77 -11.37
C LYS A 46 3.73 -2.36 -12.54
N GLY A 47 4.74 -1.54 -12.26
CA GLY A 47 5.69 -1.04 -13.25
C GLY A 47 5.23 0.20 -14.02
N ARG A 48 4.03 0.73 -13.73
CA ARG A 48 3.50 1.95 -14.36
C ARG A 48 3.80 3.25 -13.61
N CYS A 49 4.13 3.15 -12.33
CA CYS A 49 4.26 4.25 -11.36
C CYS A 49 2.93 5.00 -11.13
N ASN A 50 2.23 4.71 -10.04
CA ASN A 50 1.20 5.60 -9.52
C ASN A 50 1.90 6.84 -8.92
N VAL A 51 1.94 7.93 -9.69
CA VAL A 51 2.72 9.14 -9.37
C VAL A 51 2.14 9.87 -8.16
N THR A 52 0.83 10.11 -8.22
CA THR A 52 0.08 10.83 -7.19
C THR A 52 -1.40 10.47 -7.27
N ASN A 53 -2.21 11.17 -6.49
CA ASN A 53 -3.66 11.20 -6.62
C ASN A 53 -4.09 12.63 -7.02
N ASP A 54 -5.02 12.75 -7.95
CA ASP A 54 -5.59 14.01 -8.42
C ASP A 54 -6.55 14.58 -7.36
N SER A 55 -5.97 15.07 -6.27
CA SER A 55 -6.69 15.47 -5.07
C SER A 55 -6.08 16.70 -4.44
N THR A 56 -6.96 17.52 -3.84
CA THR A 56 -6.57 18.70 -3.08
C THR A 56 -5.89 18.35 -1.76
N CYS A 57 -5.28 19.34 -1.11
CA CYS A 57 -4.71 19.21 0.22
C CYS A 57 -5.69 18.60 1.21
N GLU A 58 -6.94 19.08 1.26
CA GLU A 58 -7.99 18.62 2.17
C GLU A 58 -8.37 17.18 1.89
N GLU A 59 -8.52 16.79 0.62
CA GLU A 59 -8.83 15.42 0.22
C GLU A 59 -7.69 14.46 0.59
N LEU A 60 -6.44 14.85 0.38
CA LEU A 60 -5.27 14.06 0.78
C LEU A 60 -5.23 13.85 2.29
N LEU A 61 -5.45 14.92 3.07
CA LEU A 61 -5.46 14.86 4.54
C LEU A 61 -6.57 13.95 5.08
N ALA A 62 -7.76 13.96 4.44
CA ALA A 62 -8.87 13.09 4.81
C ALA A 62 -8.55 11.60 4.67
N HIS A 63 -7.60 11.23 3.81
CA HIS A 63 -7.15 9.85 3.59
C HIS A 63 -5.91 9.47 4.41
N VAL A 64 -5.41 10.35 5.28
CA VAL A 64 -4.31 10.03 6.20
C VAL A 64 -4.89 9.48 7.50
N PRO A 65 -4.72 8.18 7.81
CA PRO A 65 -5.38 7.55 8.95
C PRO A 65 -4.94 8.09 10.32
N GLN A 66 -3.72 8.66 10.39
CA GLN A 66 -3.16 9.17 11.64
C GLN A 66 -2.39 10.47 11.46
N ASN A 67 -2.56 11.37 12.43
CA ASN A 67 -1.88 12.66 12.50
C ASN A 67 -1.94 13.48 11.19
N PRO A 68 -3.10 13.56 10.50
CA PRO A 68 -3.19 14.27 9.22
C PRO A 68 -2.71 15.73 9.36
N ARG A 69 -2.94 16.38 10.50
CA ARG A 69 -2.50 17.76 10.76
C ARG A 69 -0.99 17.97 10.63
N PHE A 70 -0.19 16.93 10.89
CA PHE A 70 1.26 16.99 10.71
C PHE A 70 1.65 17.24 9.25
N LEU A 71 0.86 16.72 8.30
CA LEU A 71 1.11 16.86 6.88
C LEU A 71 0.48 18.10 6.25
N TYR A 72 -0.30 18.88 7.01
CA TYR A 72 -0.97 20.07 6.49
C TYR A 72 0.01 21.04 5.81
N SER A 73 1.11 21.39 6.49
CA SER A 73 2.11 22.33 5.95
C SER A 73 2.85 21.78 4.72
N VAL A 74 2.88 20.45 4.55
CA VAL A 74 3.48 19.79 3.37
C VAL A 74 2.52 19.87 2.21
N PHE A 75 1.28 19.37 2.37
CA PHE A 75 0.30 19.32 1.30
C PHE A 75 -0.24 20.70 0.89
N SER A 76 -0.23 21.70 1.80
CA SER A 76 -0.55 23.10 1.43
C SER A 76 0.52 23.76 0.55
N ARG A 77 1.70 23.16 0.40
CA ARG A 77 2.80 23.67 -0.44
C ARG A 77 3.09 22.81 -1.66
N PHE A 78 2.69 21.55 -1.61
CA PHE A 78 2.92 20.59 -2.67
C PHE A 78 1.90 19.45 -2.53
N ASP A 79 0.78 19.57 -3.22
CA ASP A 79 -0.31 18.61 -3.21
C ASP A 79 -0.31 17.68 -4.45
N GLY A 80 -1.43 17.05 -4.73
CA GLY A 80 -1.59 16.15 -5.87
C GLY A 80 -1.49 16.87 -7.21
N HIS A 81 -2.07 18.08 -7.30
CA HIS A 81 -2.04 18.90 -8.52
C HIS A 81 -0.63 19.46 -8.79
N ASP A 82 0.06 19.94 -7.74
CA ASP A 82 1.46 20.40 -7.88
C ASP A 82 2.37 19.27 -8.38
N ALA A 83 2.12 18.02 -7.95
CA ALA A 83 2.87 16.88 -8.43
C ALA A 83 2.58 16.59 -9.93
N ILE A 84 1.34 16.76 -10.38
CA ILE A 84 0.98 16.64 -11.79
C ILE A 84 1.71 17.72 -12.60
N ASP A 85 1.55 19.00 -12.22
CA ASP A 85 2.18 20.13 -12.89
C ASP A 85 3.70 19.99 -12.95
N PHE A 86 4.31 19.49 -11.88
CA PHE A 86 5.74 19.25 -11.82
C PHE A 86 6.21 18.26 -12.89
N PHE A 87 5.57 17.09 -13.01
CA PHE A 87 5.97 16.08 -13.99
C PHE A 87 5.61 16.48 -15.42
N GLU A 88 4.46 17.09 -15.65
CA GLU A 88 4.09 17.62 -16.97
C GLU A 88 5.05 18.74 -17.40
N GLY A 89 5.46 19.60 -16.47
CA GLY A 89 6.52 20.59 -16.68
C GLY A 89 7.91 19.99 -17.01
N LEU A 90 8.16 18.76 -16.62
CA LEU A 90 9.35 17.99 -17.03
C LEU A 90 9.16 17.23 -18.36
N GLY A 91 8.01 17.41 -19.03
CA GLY A 91 7.69 16.77 -20.31
C GLY A 91 7.20 15.33 -20.20
N VAL A 92 6.61 14.93 -19.06
CA VAL A 92 5.99 13.62 -18.90
C VAL A 92 4.47 13.79 -18.89
N PRO A 93 3.74 13.49 -19.99
CA PRO A 93 2.29 13.54 -20.02
C PRO A 93 1.68 12.54 -19.01
N LEU A 94 0.70 13.01 -18.23
CA LEU A 94 0.02 12.21 -17.22
C LEU A 94 -1.46 11.97 -17.59
N LYS A 95 -2.05 10.91 -17.02
CA LYS A 95 -3.48 10.59 -17.14
C LYS A 95 -4.05 10.24 -15.77
N VAL A 96 -5.31 10.61 -15.56
CA VAL A 96 -6.06 10.26 -14.35
C VAL A 96 -6.91 9.02 -14.64
N GLU A 97 -6.80 8.01 -13.80
CA GLU A 97 -7.59 6.77 -13.86
C GLU A 97 -8.58 6.70 -12.70
N ARG A 98 -9.40 5.63 -12.69
CA ARG A 98 -10.39 5.38 -11.63
C ARG A 98 -9.77 5.54 -10.24
N GLY A 99 -10.47 6.22 -9.34
CA GLY A 99 -10.01 6.53 -7.98
C GLY A 99 -9.00 7.67 -7.94
N LYS A 100 -9.05 8.57 -8.92
CA LYS A 100 -8.17 9.74 -9.05
C LYS A 100 -6.66 9.38 -9.09
N ARG A 101 -6.31 8.15 -9.43
CA ARG A 101 -4.91 7.71 -9.53
C ARG A 101 -4.25 8.26 -10.78
N VAL A 102 -3.07 8.81 -10.63
CA VAL A 102 -2.33 9.47 -11.71
C VAL A 102 -1.18 8.59 -12.19
N PHE A 103 -1.12 8.35 -13.50
CA PHE A 103 -0.10 7.53 -14.16
C PHE A 103 0.48 8.27 -15.37
N PRO A 104 1.72 7.96 -15.80
CA PRO A 104 2.20 8.42 -17.10
C PRO A 104 1.33 7.84 -18.23
N VAL A 105 1.07 8.63 -19.26
CA VAL A 105 0.30 8.20 -20.44
C VAL A 105 0.92 6.97 -21.09
N SER A 106 2.25 6.87 -21.06
CA SER A 106 3.02 5.73 -21.60
C SER A 106 2.84 4.43 -20.82
N ASP A 107 2.25 4.46 -19.63
CA ASP A 107 2.22 3.33 -18.67
C ASP A 107 3.62 2.78 -18.30
N ARG A 108 4.66 3.61 -18.36
CA ARG A 108 6.05 3.24 -18.09
C ARG A 108 6.61 4.07 -16.93
N SER A 109 6.84 3.44 -15.78
CA SER A 109 7.44 4.08 -14.61
C SER A 109 8.81 4.71 -14.90
N PHE A 110 9.50 4.18 -15.89
CA PHE A 110 10.82 4.65 -16.31
C PHE A 110 10.81 6.09 -16.82
N ASP A 111 9.73 6.55 -17.42
CA ASP A 111 9.61 7.92 -17.91
C ASP A 111 9.60 8.94 -16.76
N ILE A 112 9.04 8.56 -15.62
CA ILE A 112 9.06 9.35 -14.38
C ILE A 112 10.50 9.47 -13.84
N THR A 113 11.21 8.35 -13.68
CA THR A 113 12.58 8.37 -13.14
C THR A 113 13.55 9.03 -14.09
N ALA A 114 13.43 8.80 -15.40
CA ALA A 114 14.25 9.46 -16.42
C ALA A 114 14.05 10.99 -16.46
N ALA A 115 12.82 11.46 -16.25
CA ALA A 115 12.55 12.91 -16.16
C ALA A 115 13.24 13.53 -14.95
N LEU A 116 13.16 12.89 -13.78
CA LEU A 116 13.87 13.33 -12.57
C LEU A 116 15.40 13.34 -12.78
N GLU A 117 15.97 12.29 -13.38
CA GLU A 117 17.40 12.23 -13.68
C GLU A 117 17.85 13.31 -14.67
N ARG A 118 17.07 13.61 -15.71
CA ARG A 118 17.35 14.71 -16.64
C ARG A 118 17.37 16.05 -15.92
N GLU A 119 16.41 16.29 -15.02
CA GLU A 119 16.35 17.53 -14.25
C GLU A 119 17.52 17.64 -13.27
N LEU A 120 17.92 16.58 -12.58
CA LEU A 120 19.12 16.56 -11.72
C LEU A 120 20.37 16.94 -12.51
N LYS A 121 20.55 16.38 -13.71
CA LYS A 121 21.67 16.69 -14.60
C LYS A 121 21.64 18.15 -15.08
N ARG A 122 20.45 18.64 -15.48
CA ARG A 122 20.27 20.05 -15.90
C ARG A 122 20.64 21.03 -14.79
N LEU A 123 20.38 20.67 -13.54
CA LEU A 123 20.70 21.45 -12.35
C LEU A 123 22.13 21.21 -11.83
N HIS A 124 22.97 20.47 -12.56
CA HIS A 124 24.33 20.14 -12.20
C HIS A 124 24.48 19.43 -10.83
N VAL A 125 23.46 18.65 -10.42
CA VAL A 125 23.57 17.79 -9.23
C VAL A 125 24.62 16.71 -9.49
N LYS A 126 25.58 16.57 -8.57
CA LYS A 126 26.60 15.51 -8.64
C LYS A 126 25.99 14.18 -8.20
N LEU A 127 25.77 13.27 -9.16
CA LEU A 127 25.29 11.92 -8.87
C LEU A 127 26.47 11.00 -8.59
N VAL A 128 26.48 10.36 -7.43
CA VAL A 128 27.57 9.48 -7.01
C VAL A 128 27.03 8.12 -6.61
N ARG A 129 27.53 7.07 -7.26
CA ARG A 129 27.24 5.69 -6.90
C ARG A 129 28.11 5.26 -5.74
N ASP A 130 27.63 5.48 -4.52
CA ASP A 130 28.30 5.11 -3.28
C ASP A 130 27.28 4.84 -2.17
N ARG A 131 27.67 4.02 -1.20
CA ARG A 131 26.89 3.78 -0.01
C ARG A 131 27.37 4.71 1.10
N ALA A 132 26.46 5.50 1.66
CA ALA A 132 26.73 6.26 2.87
C ALA A 132 26.77 5.32 4.09
N LEU A 133 27.81 5.40 4.87
CA LEU A 133 28.06 4.61 6.08
C LEU A 133 27.72 5.39 7.36
N GLY A 134 27.85 6.71 7.33
CA GLY A 134 27.61 7.57 8.49
C GLY A 134 27.73 9.04 8.17
N ILE A 135 27.46 9.87 9.16
CA ILE A 135 27.56 11.34 9.07
C ILE A 135 28.53 11.81 10.14
N SER A 136 29.54 12.60 9.74
CA SER A 136 30.49 13.24 10.65
C SER A 136 29.90 14.56 11.13
N VAL A 137 30.08 14.82 12.43
CA VAL A 137 29.74 16.08 13.10
C VAL A 137 30.96 16.62 13.77
N GLU A 138 31.29 17.92 13.57
CA GLU A 138 32.35 18.65 14.21
C GLU A 138 31.74 19.91 14.83
N ASP A 139 32.08 20.20 16.07
CA ASP A 139 31.55 21.34 16.84
C ASP A 139 30.00 21.50 16.77
N GLY A 140 29.30 20.39 16.81
CA GLY A 140 27.83 20.38 16.74
C GLY A 140 27.23 20.61 15.35
N HIS A 141 28.06 20.69 14.31
CA HIS A 141 27.64 20.90 12.93
C HIS A 141 28.02 19.73 12.03
N VAL A 142 27.18 19.46 11.01
CA VAL A 142 27.52 18.48 9.97
C VAL A 142 28.78 18.91 9.25
N ALA A 143 29.74 18.01 9.16
CA ALA A 143 31.03 18.22 8.46
C ALA A 143 31.11 17.42 7.14
N ALA A 144 30.75 16.14 7.17
CA ALA A 144 30.82 15.27 6.00
C ALA A 144 29.87 14.06 6.10
N VAL A 145 29.59 13.42 4.97
CA VAL A 145 29.04 12.06 4.89
C VAL A 145 30.18 11.10 4.59
N LYS A 146 30.35 10.08 5.40
CA LYS A 146 31.31 8.98 5.19
C LYS A 146 30.70 7.96 4.24
N GLY A 147 31.32 7.72 3.11
CA GLY A 147 30.95 6.71 2.14
C GLY A 147 31.91 5.52 2.12
N GLU A 148 31.56 4.45 1.40
CA GLU A 148 32.45 3.31 1.18
C GLU A 148 33.68 3.70 0.32
N LYS A 149 33.50 4.66 -0.60
CA LYS A 149 34.55 5.09 -1.55
C LYS A 149 35.28 6.38 -1.16
N GLY A 150 34.79 7.06 -0.12
CA GLY A 150 35.41 8.30 0.37
C GLY A 150 34.41 9.19 1.10
N ASP A 151 34.93 10.32 1.60
CA ASP A 151 34.13 11.26 2.37
C ASP A 151 33.61 12.40 1.47
N TYR A 152 32.42 12.87 1.77
CA TYR A 152 31.72 13.92 1.04
C TYR A 152 31.44 15.08 1.98
N THR A 153 32.23 16.15 1.87
CA THR A 153 32.07 17.37 2.67
C THR A 153 30.66 17.94 2.50
N ALA A 154 29.99 18.27 3.60
CA ALA A 154 28.64 18.81 3.61
C ALA A 154 28.43 19.80 4.74
N SER A 155 27.71 20.89 4.47
CA SER A 155 27.20 21.80 5.50
C SER A 155 25.80 21.42 5.97
N ALA A 156 25.13 20.51 5.24
CA ALA A 156 23.85 19.93 5.61
C ALA A 156 23.66 18.58 4.90
N VAL A 157 22.90 17.67 5.54
CA VAL A 157 22.57 16.35 4.99
C VAL A 157 21.06 16.17 4.95
N ILE A 158 20.56 15.60 3.86
CA ILE A 158 19.17 15.16 3.73
C ILE A 158 19.16 13.64 3.71
N LEU A 159 18.57 13.01 4.73
CA LEU A 159 18.34 11.57 4.78
C LEU A 159 17.08 11.20 4.01
N ALA A 160 17.25 10.54 2.87
CA ALA A 160 16.16 10.11 1.98
C ALA A 160 16.29 8.62 1.60
N THR A 161 16.83 7.81 2.50
CA THR A 161 17.17 6.40 2.29
C THR A 161 15.97 5.45 2.19
N GLY A 162 14.76 5.94 2.37
CA GLY A 162 13.55 5.13 2.46
C GLY A 162 13.39 4.45 3.83
N GLY A 163 12.54 3.44 3.88
CA GLY A 163 12.24 2.68 5.10
C GLY A 163 12.86 1.28 5.11
N LEU A 164 12.03 0.28 5.52
CA LEU A 164 12.40 -1.15 5.55
C LEU A 164 11.67 -1.98 4.50
N SER A 165 10.60 -1.44 3.89
CA SER A 165 9.80 -2.16 2.91
C SER A 165 10.56 -2.30 1.58
N TYR A 166 10.45 -3.49 0.97
CA TYR A 166 11.15 -3.86 -0.26
C TYR A 166 12.68 -3.62 -0.20
N PRO A 167 13.42 -4.29 0.70
CA PRO A 167 14.84 -4.02 0.95
C PRO A 167 15.71 -4.23 -0.30
N ALA A 168 15.31 -5.10 -1.23
CA ALA A 168 15.98 -5.28 -2.53
C ALA A 168 16.01 -4.00 -3.40
N THR A 169 15.22 -2.98 -3.07
CA THR A 169 15.24 -1.67 -3.75
C THR A 169 16.21 -0.67 -3.12
N GLY A 170 16.90 -1.03 -2.03
CA GLY A 170 17.82 -0.17 -1.28
C GLY A 170 17.25 0.36 0.04
N SER A 171 16.01 0.01 0.41
CA SER A 171 15.39 0.44 1.68
C SER A 171 15.79 -0.52 2.82
N THR A 172 17.00 -0.36 3.35
CA THR A 172 17.64 -1.25 4.32
C THR A 172 17.66 -0.70 5.75
N GLY A 173 17.05 0.47 5.98
CA GLY A 173 17.00 1.10 7.30
C GLY A 173 18.27 1.89 7.66
N ASP A 174 19.21 2.07 6.73
CA ASP A 174 20.47 2.77 6.98
C ASP A 174 20.27 4.18 7.53
N GLY A 175 19.28 4.92 7.02
CA GLY A 175 18.98 6.27 7.49
C GLY A 175 18.48 6.33 8.93
N PHE A 176 17.76 5.31 9.39
CA PHE A 176 17.33 5.24 10.80
C PHE A 176 18.55 5.06 11.70
N ARG A 177 19.47 4.14 11.36
CA ARG A 177 20.71 3.93 12.11
C ARG A 177 21.59 5.19 12.14
N MET A 178 21.69 5.91 11.02
CA MET A 178 22.43 7.17 10.95
C MET A 178 21.79 8.25 11.85
N ALA A 179 20.46 8.33 11.87
CA ALA A 179 19.74 9.27 12.72
C ALA A 179 19.92 8.94 14.21
N GLU A 180 19.83 7.68 14.60
CA GLU A 180 20.07 7.22 15.98
C GLU A 180 21.52 7.51 16.42
N ALA A 181 22.50 7.29 15.55
CA ALA A 181 23.90 7.59 15.83
C ALA A 181 24.15 9.10 16.06
N LEU A 182 23.28 9.96 15.57
CA LEU A 182 23.28 11.41 15.81
C LEU A 182 22.42 11.85 16.99
N GLY A 183 21.88 10.90 17.78
CA GLY A 183 21.07 11.18 18.97
C GLY A 183 19.58 11.40 18.70
N HIS A 184 19.08 11.17 17.48
CA HIS A 184 17.64 11.20 17.21
C HIS A 184 16.95 9.95 17.74
N THR A 185 15.75 10.09 18.27
CA THR A 185 14.89 8.97 18.65
C THR A 185 14.16 8.43 17.43
N VAL A 186 14.29 7.14 17.14
CA VAL A 186 13.50 6.44 16.12
C VAL A 186 12.42 5.61 16.83
N THR A 187 11.15 5.91 16.56
CA THR A 187 10.03 5.13 17.09
C THR A 187 9.96 3.75 16.42
N PRO A 188 9.36 2.72 17.06
CA PRO A 188 9.26 1.39 16.47
C PRO A 188 8.65 1.41 15.07
N LEU A 189 9.37 0.83 14.11
CA LEU A 189 8.96 0.78 12.72
C LEU A 189 7.96 -0.36 12.50
N ARG A 190 6.95 -0.12 11.68
CA ARG A 190 5.89 -1.08 11.35
C ARG A 190 5.60 -1.06 9.85
N GLY A 191 5.08 -2.17 9.33
CA GLY A 191 4.51 -2.19 7.98
C GLY A 191 3.14 -1.49 7.95
N SER A 192 2.86 -0.75 6.89
CA SER A 192 1.52 -0.27 6.58
C SER A 192 1.21 -0.54 5.12
N LEU A 193 -0.07 -0.70 4.77
CA LEU A 193 -0.47 -1.27 3.50
C LEU A 193 0.20 -2.64 3.30
N VAL A 194 -0.06 -3.53 4.25
CA VAL A 194 0.61 -4.84 4.38
C VAL A 194 -0.41 -5.97 4.26
N PRO A 195 -0.08 -7.09 3.60
CA PRO A 195 -0.91 -8.29 3.62
C PRO A 195 -1.08 -8.82 5.04
N LEU A 196 -2.16 -9.58 5.27
CA LEU A 196 -2.54 -10.07 6.59
C LEU A 196 -2.51 -11.60 6.63
N GLU A 197 -2.01 -12.14 7.73
CA GLU A 197 -1.98 -13.58 7.99
C GLU A 197 -3.35 -14.07 8.46
N ALA A 198 -3.86 -15.11 7.79
CA ALA A 198 -5.11 -15.79 8.11
C ALA A 198 -5.05 -17.20 7.56
N ARG A 199 -4.47 -18.12 8.32
CA ARG A 199 -4.14 -19.49 7.86
C ARG A 199 -5.35 -20.27 7.38
N GLU A 200 -6.53 -20.03 7.96
CA GLU A 200 -7.79 -20.65 7.55
C GLU A 200 -8.15 -20.37 6.08
N CYS A 201 -7.57 -19.32 5.48
CA CYS A 201 -7.83 -18.94 4.10
C CYS A 201 -6.95 -19.64 3.06
N ALA A 202 -6.00 -20.48 3.47
CA ALA A 202 -5.07 -21.14 2.55
C ALA A 202 -5.75 -21.99 1.48
N VAL A 203 -6.89 -22.60 1.80
CA VAL A 203 -7.71 -23.40 0.86
C VAL A 203 -8.24 -22.56 -0.31
N LEU A 204 -8.39 -21.26 -0.11
CA LEU A 204 -8.84 -20.31 -1.13
C LEU A 204 -7.68 -19.64 -1.89
N GLN A 205 -6.43 -20.05 -1.69
CA GLN A 205 -5.24 -19.47 -2.32
C GLN A 205 -5.44 -19.21 -3.82
N GLY A 206 -5.13 -17.98 -4.28
CA GLY A 206 -5.26 -17.58 -5.68
C GLY A 206 -6.66 -17.09 -6.08
N LEU A 207 -7.66 -17.21 -5.21
CA LEU A 207 -8.98 -16.64 -5.46
C LEU A 207 -8.96 -15.12 -5.28
N SER A 208 -9.33 -14.38 -6.33
CA SER A 208 -9.56 -12.94 -6.28
C SER A 208 -11.06 -12.68 -6.19
N LEU A 209 -11.48 -11.90 -5.21
CA LEU A 209 -12.83 -11.37 -5.13
C LEU A 209 -12.85 -9.93 -5.64
N ARG A 210 -13.83 -9.64 -6.49
CA ARG A 210 -14.06 -8.29 -7.02
C ARG A 210 -15.41 -7.78 -6.55
N ASN A 211 -15.52 -6.46 -6.38
CA ASN A 211 -16.77 -5.82 -5.98
C ASN A 211 -17.37 -6.40 -4.69
N VAL A 212 -16.52 -6.60 -3.68
CA VAL A 212 -16.95 -7.00 -2.33
C VAL A 212 -16.82 -5.81 -1.38
N ALA A 213 -17.66 -5.80 -0.33
CA ALA A 213 -17.51 -4.86 0.77
C ALA A 213 -16.82 -5.55 1.94
N LEU A 214 -15.85 -4.82 2.53
CA LEU A 214 -15.09 -5.28 3.69
C LEU A 214 -15.44 -4.43 4.91
N THR A 215 -15.67 -5.07 6.03
CA THR A 215 -15.74 -4.42 7.33
C THR A 215 -14.68 -5.01 8.25
N VAL A 216 -13.91 -4.15 8.90
CA VAL A 216 -12.89 -4.53 9.88
C VAL A 216 -13.41 -4.32 11.28
N TYR A 217 -13.29 -5.34 12.11
CA TYR A 217 -13.62 -5.29 13.53
C TYR A 217 -12.36 -5.44 14.39
N GLU A 218 -12.25 -4.60 15.40
CA GLU A 218 -11.26 -4.66 16.46
C GLU A 218 -11.98 -4.96 17.77
N ASN A 219 -11.72 -6.12 18.40
CA ASN A 219 -12.43 -6.56 19.60
C ASN A 219 -13.98 -6.40 19.47
N ASN A 220 -14.54 -6.82 18.34
CA ASN A 220 -15.96 -6.69 17.96
C ASN A 220 -16.46 -5.25 17.69
N LYS A 221 -15.62 -4.23 17.77
CA LYS A 221 -15.98 -2.87 17.37
C LYS A 221 -15.60 -2.63 15.92
N LYS A 222 -16.52 -2.16 15.09
CA LYS A 222 -16.25 -1.74 13.72
C LYS A 222 -15.29 -0.54 13.73
N ILE A 223 -14.17 -0.65 13.01
CA ILE A 223 -13.15 0.40 12.92
C ILE A 223 -12.95 0.91 11.50
N HIS A 224 -13.25 0.10 10.47
CA HIS A 224 -13.08 0.49 9.08
C HIS A 224 -14.08 -0.26 8.20
N SER A 225 -14.46 0.35 7.07
CA SER A 225 -15.25 -0.31 6.02
C SER A 225 -14.90 0.30 4.68
N ASP A 226 -14.76 -0.55 3.66
CA ASP A 226 -14.41 -0.13 2.31
C ASP A 226 -14.97 -1.13 1.28
N PHE A 227 -14.92 -0.76 -0.01
CA PHE A 227 -15.42 -1.54 -1.13
C PHE A 227 -14.36 -1.68 -2.21
N GLY A 228 -14.14 -2.91 -2.71
CA GLY A 228 -13.12 -3.11 -3.74
C GLY A 228 -12.80 -4.56 -4.06
N GLU A 229 -11.53 -4.81 -4.30
CA GLU A 229 -10.97 -6.11 -4.67
C GLU A 229 -10.02 -6.62 -3.59
N MET A 230 -10.06 -7.93 -3.36
CA MET A 230 -9.13 -8.63 -2.47
C MET A 230 -8.66 -9.95 -3.07
N LEU A 231 -7.59 -10.49 -2.51
CA LEU A 231 -6.96 -11.73 -2.94
C LEU A 231 -6.73 -12.65 -1.74
N PHE A 232 -7.10 -13.91 -1.86
CA PHE A 232 -6.68 -14.97 -0.96
C PHE A 232 -5.31 -15.52 -1.37
N THR A 233 -4.43 -15.72 -0.40
CA THR A 233 -3.06 -16.21 -0.59
C THR A 233 -2.81 -17.44 0.27
N HIS A 234 -1.68 -18.10 0.09
CA HIS A 234 -1.29 -19.25 0.92
C HIS A 234 -1.07 -18.90 2.41
N PHE A 235 -0.80 -17.63 2.73
CA PHE A 235 -0.62 -17.17 4.11
C PHE A 235 -1.84 -16.47 4.71
N GLY A 236 -2.83 -16.11 3.88
CA GLY A 236 -4.01 -15.36 4.33
C GLY A 236 -4.62 -14.49 3.25
N VAL A 237 -4.68 -13.17 3.47
CA VAL A 237 -5.38 -12.24 2.57
C VAL A 237 -4.52 -11.04 2.18
N SER A 238 -4.74 -10.54 0.96
CA SER A 238 -4.04 -9.41 0.36
C SER A 238 -4.93 -8.67 -0.65
N GLY A 239 -4.35 -7.85 -1.50
CA GLY A 239 -5.05 -7.05 -2.50
C GLY A 239 -5.40 -5.65 -2.01
N PRO A 240 -5.84 -4.76 -2.92
CA PRO A 240 -6.00 -3.33 -2.62
C PRO A 240 -6.84 -3.06 -1.38
N LEU A 241 -7.98 -3.75 -1.26
CA LEU A 241 -8.92 -3.60 -0.14
C LEU A 241 -8.29 -3.98 1.21
N ILE A 242 -7.56 -5.08 1.25
CA ILE A 242 -6.88 -5.57 2.46
C ILE A 242 -5.70 -4.66 2.83
N LEU A 243 -4.91 -4.25 1.84
CA LEU A 243 -3.79 -3.35 2.09
C LEU A 243 -4.28 -2.03 2.70
N SER A 244 -5.34 -1.43 2.16
CA SER A 244 -5.94 -0.21 2.74
C SER A 244 -6.46 -0.46 4.16
N ALA A 245 -7.16 -1.56 4.38
CA ALA A 245 -7.70 -1.93 5.69
C ALA A 245 -6.61 -2.11 6.74
N SER A 246 -5.46 -2.69 6.38
CA SER A 246 -4.34 -2.96 7.29
C SER A 246 -3.75 -1.69 7.92
N ALA A 247 -3.88 -0.53 7.27
CA ALA A 247 -3.43 0.76 7.83
C ALA A 247 -4.18 1.16 9.12
N HIS A 248 -5.36 0.59 9.33
CA HIS A 248 -6.21 0.81 10.52
C HIS A 248 -5.98 -0.26 11.62
N MET A 249 -5.21 -1.32 11.34
CA MET A 249 -4.99 -2.47 12.22
C MET A 249 -3.57 -2.41 12.80
N ARG A 250 -3.41 -1.92 14.04
CA ARG A 250 -2.07 -1.58 14.57
C ARG A 250 -1.62 -2.34 15.81
N HIS A 251 -2.54 -2.90 16.56
CA HIS A 251 -2.28 -3.41 17.90
C HIS A 251 -2.52 -4.91 17.99
N PHE A 252 -1.92 -5.67 17.09
CA PHE A 252 -2.05 -7.14 17.06
C PHE A 252 -1.52 -7.81 18.33
N ASP A 253 -0.66 -7.14 19.08
CA ASP A 253 -0.15 -7.57 20.39
C ASP A 253 -1.21 -7.51 21.50
N LYS A 254 -2.27 -6.70 21.33
CA LYS A 254 -3.26 -6.42 22.38
C LYS A 254 -4.71 -6.59 21.94
N LYS A 255 -4.95 -6.70 20.66
CA LYS A 255 -6.28 -6.67 20.05
C LYS A 255 -6.47 -7.77 19.03
N GLN A 256 -7.68 -8.27 18.97
CA GLN A 256 -8.10 -9.24 17.96
C GLN A 256 -8.76 -8.53 16.79
N TYR A 257 -8.42 -8.96 15.59
CA TYR A 257 -8.98 -8.42 14.36
C TYR A 257 -9.74 -9.48 13.58
N ARG A 258 -10.92 -9.10 13.12
CA ARG A 258 -11.78 -9.92 12.29
C ARG A 258 -12.25 -9.11 11.09
N LEU A 259 -12.20 -9.73 9.93
CA LEU A 259 -12.73 -9.20 8.68
C LEU A 259 -14.10 -9.82 8.43
N GLU A 260 -15.07 -9.02 8.07
CA GLU A 260 -16.35 -9.48 7.50
C GLU A 260 -16.42 -9.00 6.06
N ILE A 261 -16.63 -9.96 5.15
CA ILE A 261 -16.67 -9.73 3.71
C ILE A 261 -18.10 -9.94 3.25
N ASP A 262 -18.73 -8.91 2.72
CA ASP A 262 -20.00 -9.00 2.01
C ASP A 262 -19.70 -9.37 0.54
N LEU A 263 -20.05 -10.60 0.18
CA LEU A 263 -19.82 -11.14 -1.16
C LEU A 263 -20.85 -10.64 -2.19
N LYS A 264 -21.95 -10.03 -1.72
CA LYS A 264 -23.07 -9.53 -2.54
C LYS A 264 -23.51 -8.13 -2.11
N PRO A 265 -22.60 -7.12 -2.11
CA PRO A 265 -22.92 -5.80 -1.55
C PRO A 265 -23.99 -5.02 -2.34
N ALA A 266 -24.23 -5.37 -3.59
CA ALA A 266 -25.28 -4.77 -4.41
C ALA A 266 -26.70 -5.20 -3.99
N LEU A 267 -26.84 -6.27 -3.19
CA LEU A 267 -28.11 -6.79 -2.72
C LEU A 267 -28.20 -6.59 -1.20
N ASP A 268 -29.24 -5.94 -0.73
CA ASP A 268 -29.58 -5.98 0.70
C ASP A 268 -30.04 -7.38 1.13
N GLU A 269 -30.24 -7.58 2.42
CA GLU A 269 -30.62 -8.90 2.95
C GLU A 269 -31.98 -9.39 2.41
N GLN A 270 -32.95 -8.49 2.19
CA GLN A 270 -34.27 -8.85 1.66
C GLN A 270 -34.19 -9.18 0.18
N MET A 271 -33.47 -8.40 -0.60
CA MET A 271 -33.27 -8.64 -2.03
C MET A 271 -32.49 -9.94 -2.26
N LEU A 272 -31.49 -10.23 -1.41
CA LEU A 272 -30.72 -11.47 -1.48
C LEU A 272 -31.60 -12.68 -1.13
N ASP A 273 -32.46 -12.60 -0.10
CA ASP A 273 -33.36 -13.69 0.24
C ASP A 273 -34.36 -13.98 -0.90
N LYS A 274 -34.96 -12.94 -1.50
CA LYS A 274 -35.81 -13.08 -2.68
C LYS A 274 -35.10 -13.73 -3.85
N ARG A 275 -33.82 -13.34 -4.07
CA ARG A 275 -33.00 -13.92 -5.13
C ARG A 275 -32.73 -15.40 -4.86
N LEU A 276 -32.40 -15.79 -3.62
CA LEU A 276 -32.20 -17.18 -3.24
C LEU A 276 -33.43 -18.01 -3.46
N LEU A 277 -34.61 -17.51 -3.05
CA LEU A 277 -35.90 -18.20 -3.29
C LEU A 277 -36.15 -18.43 -4.79
N SER A 278 -35.98 -17.38 -5.61
CA SER A 278 -36.17 -17.50 -7.06
C SER A 278 -35.20 -18.48 -7.72
N ASP A 279 -33.92 -18.48 -7.27
CA ASP A 279 -32.92 -19.40 -7.80
C ASP A 279 -33.23 -20.85 -7.37
N PHE A 280 -33.73 -21.06 -6.15
CA PHE A 280 -34.10 -22.36 -5.62
C PHE A 280 -35.35 -22.94 -6.31
N GLU A 281 -36.35 -22.11 -6.61
CA GLU A 281 -37.50 -22.50 -7.37
C GLU A 281 -37.15 -22.99 -8.78
N LYS A 282 -36.24 -22.26 -9.47
CA LYS A 282 -35.78 -22.62 -10.81
C LYS A 282 -34.97 -23.92 -10.86
N HIS A 283 -34.31 -24.25 -9.77
CA HIS A 283 -33.36 -25.38 -9.67
C HIS A 283 -33.77 -26.39 -8.58
N ALA A 284 -35.06 -26.53 -8.31
CA ALA A 284 -35.61 -27.31 -7.20
C ALA A 284 -35.07 -28.76 -7.09
N ASN A 285 -34.83 -29.41 -8.21
CA ASN A 285 -34.33 -30.79 -8.26
C ASN A 285 -32.81 -30.90 -8.34
N SER A 286 -32.09 -29.76 -8.35
CA SER A 286 -30.62 -29.73 -8.38
C SER A 286 -30.04 -30.00 -7.00
N ASP A 287 -28.81 -30.45 -6.96
CA ASP A 287 -28.02 -30.53 -5.73
C ASP A 287 -27.56 -29.12 -5.29
N TYR A 288 -27.46 -28.91 -4.00
CA TYR A 288 -27.06 -27.63 -3.39
C TYR A 288 -25.73 -27.13 -3.97
N CYS A 289 -24.72 -27.99 -4.07
CA CYS A 289 -23.41 -27.63 -4.61
C CYS A 289 -23.47 -27.04 -6.04
N ASN A 290 -24.41 -27.51 -6.88
CA ASN A 290 -24.55 -27.08 -8.26
C ASN A 290 -25.17 -25.68 -8.36
N VAL A 291 -26.03 -25.29 -7.45
CA VAL A 291 -26.71 -23.98 -7.48
C VAL A 291 -25.78 -22.87 -6.99
N LEU A 292 -24.81 -23.18 -6.13
CA LEU A 292 -23.87 -22.21 -5.62
C LEU A 292 -22.99 -21.57 -6.72
N GLY A 293 -22.79 -22.24 -7.85
CA GLY A 293 -22.02 -21.72 -8.98
C GLY A 293 -22.59 -20.43 -9.60
N ALA A 294 -23.90 -20.17 -9.44
CA ALA A 294 -24.53 -18.92 -9.84
C ALA A 294 -24.24 -17.75 -8.85
N LEU A 295 -23.84 -18.09 -7.64
CA LEU A 295 -23.65 -17.12 -6.56
C LEU A 295 -22.17 -16.91 -6.20
N LEU A 296 -21.32 -17.90 -6.37
CA LEU A 296 -19.94 -17.90 -5.86
C LEU A 296 -18.95 -18.30 -6.96
N PRO A 297 -17.71 -17.83 -6.86
CA PRO A 297 -16.60 -18.40 -7.64
C PRO A 297 -16.44 -19.89 -7.33
N GLN A 298 -16.14 -20.70 -8.35
CA GLN A 298 -16.02 -22.16 -8.23
C GLN A 298 -15.13 -22.59 -7.04
N LYS A 299 -13.99 -21.93 -6.88
CA LYS A 299 -13.03 -22.24 -5.82
C LYS A 299 -13.54 -22.01 -4.39
N MET A 300 -14.62 -21.24 -4.24
CA MET A 300 -15.18 -20.91 -2.92
C MET A 300 -16.29 -21.89 -2.51
N ILE A 301 -16.79 -22.70 -3.43
CA ILE A 301 -17.98 -23.52 -3.22
C ILE A 301 -17.76 -24.55 -2.11
N ASP A 302 -16.68 -25.31 -2.14
CA ASP A 302 -16.40 -26.36 -1.16
C ASP A 302 -16.30 -25.77 0.26
N GLU A 303 -15.51 -24.73 0.44
CA GLU A 303 -15.35 -24.04 1.72
C GLU A 303 -16.69 -23.41 2.19
N PHE A 304 -17.52 -22.94 1.26
CA PHE A 304 -18.84 -22.39 1.58
C PHE A 304 -19.81 -23.47 2.05
N ILE A 305 -19.77 -24.65 1.42
CA ILE A 305 -20.55 -25.84 1.82
C ILE A 305 -20.15 -26.25 3.23
N ASP A 306 -18.85 -26.40 3.48
CA ASP A 306 -18.32 -26.77 4.81
C ASP A 306 -18.79 -25.79 5.89
N ARG A 307 -18.70 -24.49 5.65
CA ARG A 307 -19.16 -23.46 6.60
C ARG A 307 -20.67 -23.40 6.75
N SER A 308 -21.42 -23.76 5.72
CA SER A 308 -22.88 -23.77 5.79
C SER A 308 -23.43 -24.96 6.60
N GLY A 309 -22.67 -26.04 6.69
CA GLY A 309 -23.09 -27.29 7.31
C GLY A 309 -24.22 -27.99 6.56
N ILE A 310 -24.48 -27.60 5.30
CA ILE A 310 -25.53 -28.20 4.45
C ILE A 310 -24.89 -29.26 3.58
N PRO A 311 -25.42 -30.50 3.51
CA PRO A 311 -24.87 -31.53 2.66
C PRO A 311 -24.78 -31.11 1.19
N PRO A 312 -23.66 -31.36 0.47
CA PRO A 312 -23.47 -30.89 -0.91
C PRO A 312 -24.53 -31.44 -1.89
N HIS A 313 -25.08 -32.63 -1.64
CA HIS A 313 -26.06 -33.30 -2.47
C HIS A 313 -27.50 -33.17 -1.94
N GLU A 314 -27.73 -32.34 -0.92
CA GLU A 314 -29.09 -32.00 -0.48
C GLU A 314 -29.82 -31.34 -1.63
N LYS A 315 -31.07 -31.82 -1.88
CA LYS A 315 -31.88 -31.22 -2.96
C LYS A 315 -32.34 -29.82 -2.56
N VAL A 316 -32.28 -28.91 -3.51
CA VAL A 316 -32.55 -27.50 -3.24
C VAL A 316 -33.97 -27.26 -2.72
N HIS A 317 -34.94 -28.09 -3.11
CA HIS A 317 -36.31 -28.02 -2.59
C HIS A 317 -36.45 -28.48 -1.13
N ASP A 318 -35.47 -29.25 -0.60
CA ASP A 318 -35.44 -29.68 0.79
C ASP A 318 -34.73 -28.65 1.72
N ILE A 319 -34.08 -27.64 1.14
CA ILE A 319 -33.41 -26.58 1.91
C ILE A 319 -34.40 -25.81 2.75
N THR A 320 -34.32 -25.96 4.05
CA THR A 320 -35.16 -25.30 5.03
C THR A 320 -34.95 -23.79 5.08
N ARG A 321 -35.93 -23.08 5.67
CA ARG A 321 -35.77 -21.64 5.93
C ARG A 321 -34.53 -21.32 6.77
N ALA A 322 -34.19 -22.14 7.77
CA ALA A 322 -33.02 -21.96 8.62
C ALA A 322 -31.73 -22.12 7.83
N GLN A 323 -31.63 -23.12 6.97
CA GLN A 323 -30.47 -23.31 6.09
C GLN A 323 -30.30 -22.14 5.09
N ARG A 324 -31.42 -21.65 4.50
CA ARG A 324 -31.41 -20.48 3.62
C ARG A 324 -30.95 -19.22 4.36
N GLU A 325 -31.33 -19.04 5.62
CA GLU A 325 -30.84 -17.97 6.49
C GLU A 325 -29.33 -18.07 6.69
N THR A 326 -28.79 -19.29 6.90
CA THR A 326 -27.37 -19.56 7.02
C THR A 326 -26.63 -19.18 5.72
N ILE A 327 -27.16 -19.61 4.56
CA ILE A 327 -26.61 -19.26 3.25
C ILE A 327 -26.56 -17.74 3.09
N ARG A 328 -27.67 -17.04 3.36
CA ARG A 328 -27.76 -15.58 3.29
C ARG A 328 -26.73 -14.91 4.18
N THR A 329 -26.62 -15.37 5.42
CA THR A 329 -25.66 -14.83 6.41
C THR A 329 -24.22 -15.02 5.93
N LEU A 330 -23.83 -16.17 5.42
CA LEU A 330 -22.50 -16.43 4.90
C LEU A 330 -22.19 -15.56 3.67
N LEU A 331 -23.16 -15.35 2.78
CA LEU A 331 -22.98 -14.45 1.62
C LEU A 331 -22.80 -12.99 2.02
N LYS A 332 -23.43 -12.56 3.10
CA LYS A 332 -23.35 -11.16 3.59
C LYS A 332 -22.23 -10.94 4.61
N ARG A 333 -21.76 -11.96 5.31
CA ARG A 333 -20.83 -11.87 6.44
C ARG A 333 -19.84 -13.03 6.43
N TRP A 334 -19.11 -13.19 5.33
CA TRP A 334 -18.00 -14.12 5.29
C TRP A 334 -16.88 -13.67 6.20
N THR A 335 -16.61 -14.41 7.26
CA THR A 335 -15.65 -14.01 8.29
C THR A 335 -14.27 -14.58 8.04
N VAL A 336 -13.24 -13.77 8.33
CA VAL A 336 -11.83 -14.14 8.34
C VAL A 336 -11.18 -13.58 9.59
N ASN A 337 -10.59 -14.45 10.41
CA ASN A 337 -9.84 -14.04 11.58
C ASN A 337 -8.37 -13.77 11.20
N VAL A 338 -7.88 -12.61 11.55
CA VAL A 338 -6.53 -12.16 11.22
C VAL A 338 -5.64 -12.32 12.44
N SER A 339 -4.53 -13.06 12.26
CA SER A 339 -3.58 -13.35 13.35
C SER A 339 -2.47 -12.30 13.46
N ALA A 340 -1.94 -11.83 12.34
CA ALA A 340 -0.83 -10.88 12.29
C ALA A 340 -0.76 -10.13 10.95
N PRO A 341 -0.07 -9.00 10.89
CA PRO A 341 0.40 -8.45 9.62
C PRO A 341 1.60 -9.25 9.13
N MET A 342 1.79 -9.35 7.82
CA MET A 342 3.04 -9.85 7.26
C MET A 342 4.22 -8.95 7.69
N PRO A 343 5.48 -9.45 7.66
CA PRO A 343 6.67 -8.67 7.96
C PRO A 343 6.76 -7.36 7.19
N VAL A 344 7.42 -6.35 7.77
CA VAL A 344 7.52 -4.98 7.20
C VAL A 344 8.16 -4.96 5.81
N GLU A 345 9.00 -5.93 5.49
CA GLU A 345 9.61 -6.11 4.18
C GLU A 345 8.59 -6.34 3.07
N ASN A 346 7.44 -6.92 3.41
CA ASN A 346 6.32 -7.19 2.51
C ASN A 346 5.31 -6.02 2.42
N ALA A 347 5.45 -5.02 3.27
CA ALA A 347 4.57 -3.86 3.28
C ALA A 347 4.84 -2.94 2.09
N ILE A 348 3.82 -2.21 1.63
CA ILE A 348 4.01 -1.17 0.62
C ILE A 348 4.84 -0.03 1.20
N ILE A 349 4.57 0.36 2.45
CA ILE A 349 5.28 1.44 3.14
C ILE A 349 5.70 1.03 4.55
N THR A 350 6.80 1.64 5.01
CA THR A 350 7.20 1.64 6.41
C THR A 350 6.50 2.79 7.13
N SER A 351 5.82 2.49 8.22
CA SER A 351 5.14 3.46 9.10
C SER A 351 5.83 3.53 10.46
N ARG A 352 5.59 4.61 11.16
CA ARG A 352 6.02 4.83 12.54
C ARG A 352 4.83 4.98 13.46
#